data_b5bd06a3f6f742a75c90cbbdb35a13bc
#
_entry.id   b5bd06a3f6f742a75c90cbbdb35a13bc
#
_cell.length_a   1.000
_cell.length_b   1.000
_cell.length_c   1.000
_cell.angle_alpha   90.00
_cell.angle_beta   90.00
_cell.angle_gamma   90.00
#
_symmetry.space_group_name_H-M   'P 1'
#
loop_
_entity.id
_entity.type
_entity.pdbx_description
1 polymer ?
#
loop_
_entity_poly.entity_id
_entity_poly.type
_entity_poly.pdbx_seq_one_letter_code
_entity_poly.pdbx_strand_id
1 'polypeptide(L)'
;LTILQTASNPYIVLVGSIQSAAMRISIMGLINKSAGILAPLVFTALIFSGMGSVDNLTQNELNHLAQSLVFPYMIMAGILIALIALVHFSSLPELVFEEVLHDNESILAFPQVILGAVALFFYVGIEVIAGDTIGLYAQNIGLKDASSLTSYTMVFMVISYIVGVLFIPRVLSQKNALIG
;
A
#
# COMPACT_ATOMS: atom_id res chain seq x y z
N LEU A 1 0.74 -9.21 5.72
CA LEU A 1 0.44 -7.83 5.30
C LEU A 1 -1.00 -7.69 4.80
N THR A 2 -1.45 -8.55 3.90
CA THR A 2 -2.82 -8.53 3.32
C THR A 2 -3.90 -8.62 4.40
N ILE A 3 -3.76 -9.53 5.38
CA ILE A 3 -4.71 -9.65 6.51
C ILE A 3 -4.82 -8.34 7.28
N LEU A 4 -3.69 -7.66 7.54
CA LEU A 4 -3.68 -6.38 8.24
C LEU A 4 -4.41 -5.29 7.42
N GLN A 5 -4.20 -5.23 6.12
CA GLN A 5 -4.92 -4.31 5.23
C GLN A 5 -6.43 -4.61 5.19
N THR A 6 -6.81 -5.89 5.15
CA THR A 6 -8.22 -6.30 5.17
C THR A 6 -8.92 -5.87 6.46
N ALA A 7 -8.22 -5.81 7.58
CA ALA A 7 -8.76 -5.31 8.85
C ALA A 7 -8.75 -3.78 8.93
N SER A 8 -7.67 -3.12 8.53
CA SER A 8 -7.50 -1.67 8.70
C SER A 8 -8.36 -0.84 7.75
N ASN A 9 -8.59 -1.29 6.52
CA ASN A 9 -9.35 -0.54 5.54
C ASN A 9 -10.82 -0.31 5.97
N PRO A 10 -11.61 -1.34 6.34
CA PRO A 10 -12.96 -1.14 6.85
C PRO A 10 -12.97 -0.33 8.15
N TYR A 11 -12.00 -0.56 9.04
CA TYR A 11 -11.90 0.16 10.30
C TYR A 11 -11.79 1.68 10.06
N ILE A 12 -10.88 2.11 9.19
CA ILE A 12 -10.71 3.53 8.85
C ILE A 12 -11.96 4.15 8.23
N VAL A 13 -12.72 3.40 7.45
CA VAL A 13 -13.99 3.86 6.88
C VAL A 13 -15.02 4.11 7.97
N LEU A 14 -15.11 3.21 8.95
CA LEU A 14 -16.17 3.19 9.96
C LEU A 14 -15.92 4.12 11.16
N VAL A 15 -14.67 4.41 11.49
CA VAL A 15 -14.28 5.26 12.67
C VAL A 15 -14.75 6.71 12.57
N GLY A 16 -15.34 7.17 11.47
CA GLY A 16 -15.78 8.55 11.35
C GLY A 16 -16.96 8.75 10.41
N SER A 17 -17.28 10.01 10.09
CA SER A 17 -18.41 10.31 9.21
C SER A 17 -18.25 9.70 7.83
N ILE A 18 -19.33 9.19 7.26
CA ILE A 18 -19.35 8.57 5.91
C ILE A 18 -18.91 9.59 4.84
N GLN A 19 -19.24 10.87 5.01
CA GLN A 19 -18.87 11.93 4.05
C GLN A 19 -17.37 12.13 3.91
N SER A 20 -16.58 11.81 4.96
CA SER A 20 -15.12 11.93 4.94
C SER A 20 -14.38 10.58 4.79
N ALA A 21 -15.10 9.50 4.53
CA ALA A 21 -14.52 8.16 4.39
C ALA A 21 -13.47 8.11 3.27
N ALA A 22 -13.78 8.66 2.09
CA ALA A 22 -12.85 8.69 0.97
C ALA A 22 -11.58 9.49 1.27
N MET A 23 -11.69 10.61 2.00
CA MET A 23 -10.53 11.38 2.43
C MET A 23 -9.63 10.58 3.37
N ARG A 24 -10.22 9.84 4.34
CA ARG A 24 -9.45 8.98 5.26
C ARG A 24 -8.72 7.85 4.54
N ILE A 25 -9.39 7.20 3.57
CA ILE A 25 -8.76 6.18 2.72
C ILE A 25 -7.62 6.80 1.91
N SER A 26 -7.82 8.00 1.34
CA SER A 26 -6.78 8.68 0.57
C SER A 26 -5.56 9.04 1.43
N ILE A 27 -5.75 9.48 2.67
CA ILE A 27 -4.64 9.72 3.61
C ILE A 27 -3.88 8.42 3.90
N MET A 28 -4.60 7.34 4.17
CA MET A 28 -3.98 6.04 4.40
C MET A 28 -3.22 5.56 3.16
N GLY A 29 -3.79 5.73 1.96
CA GLY A 29 -3.14 5.44 0.69
C GLY A 29 -1.87 6.28 0.48
N LEU A 30 -1.92 7.57 0.82
CA LEU A 30 -0.77 8.48 0.75
C LEU A 30 0.38 7.99 1.66
N ILE A 31 0.09 7.63 2.91
CA ILE A 31 1.08 7.08 3.85
C ILE A 31 1.66 5.78 3.31
N ASN A 32 0.82 4.87 2.82
CA ASN A 32 1.24 3.59 2.26
C ASN A 32 2.16 3.77 1.04
N LYS A 33 1.81 4.66 0.12
CA LYS A 33 2.64 4.95 -1.07
C LYS A 33 3.95 5.67 -0.71
N SER A 34 3.91 6.58 0.25
CA SER A 34 5.13 7.23 0.75
C SER A 34 6.09 6.22 1.38
N ALA A 35 5.58 5.27 2.15
CA ALA A 35 6.38 4.17 2.69
C ALA A 35 6.98 3.29 1.57
N GLY A 36 6.21 3.04 0.49
CA GLY A 36 6.69 2.31 -0.68
C GLY A 36 7.84 3.00 -1.41
N ILE A 37 7.92 4.32 -1.39
CA ILE A 37 9.06 5.08 -1.92
C ILE A 37 10.26 5.04 -0.97
N LEU A 38 10.01 5.24 0.32
CA LEU A 38 11.07 5.35 1.33
C LEU A 38 11.72 4.00 1.66
N ALA A 39 10.95 2.91 1.70
CA ALA A 39 11.44 1.61 2.10
C ALA A 39 12.61 1.11 1.22
N PRO A 40 12.55 1.13 -0.12
CA PRO A 40 13.69 0.73 -0.95
C PRO A 40 14.92 1.60 -0.73
N LEU A 41 14.75 2.92 -0.55
CA LEU A 41 15.86 3.85 -0.31
C LEU A 41 16.55 3.55 1.01
N VAL A 42 15.78 3.35 2.08
CA VAL A 42 16.31 2.99 3.41
C VAL A 42 16.99 1.62 3.36
N PHE A 43 16.35 0.63 2.73
CA PHE A 43 16.92 -0.71 2.60
C PHE A 43 18.22 -0.69 1.79
N THR A 44 18.25 0.00 0.66
CA THR A 44 19.44 0.15 -0.18
C THR A 44 20.56 0.82 0.61
N ALA A 45 20.26 1.90 1.32
CA ALA A 45 21.26 2.59 2.14
C ALA A 45 21.80 1.70 3.27
N LEU A 46 20.97 0.88 3.90
CA LEU A 46 21.39 -0.02 5.00
C LEU A 46 22.19 -1.22 4.52
N ILE A 47 21.86 -1.78 3.36
CA ILE A 47 22.42 -3.04 2.87
C ILE A 47 23.65 -2.79 2.01
N PHE A 48 23.58 -1.79 1.11
CA PHE A 48 24.62 -1.51 0.13
C PHE A 48 25.61 -0.42 0.57
N SER A 49 25.49 0.13 1.79
CA SER A 49 26.44 1.08 2.34
C SER A 49 27.82 0.41 2.61
N GLY A 50 28.56 0.13 1.57
CA GLY A 50 29.87 -0.51 1.68
C GLY A 50 30.16 -1.57 0.62
N MET A 51 29.20 -1.86 -0.26
CA MET A 51 29.41 -2.77 -1.39
C MET A 51 29.55 -1.99 -2.69
N GLY A 52 30.48 -2.47 -3.55
CA GLY A 52 30.60 -2.02 -4.92
C GLY A 52 29.41 -2.47 -5.80
N SER A 53 29.51 -2.31 -7.12
CA SER A 53 28.47 -2.64 -8.07
C SER A 53 28.01 -4.11 -7.97
N VAL A 54 26.70 -4.31 -8.01
CA VAL A 54 25.99 -5.60 -7.79
C VAL A 54 26.16 -6.60 -8.95
N ASP A 55 26.77 -6.19 -10.06
CA ASP A 55 26.70 -6.93 -11.34
C ASP A 55 27.55 -8.22 -11.40
N ASN A 56 28.44 -8.49 -10.43
CA ASN A 56 29.28 -9.70 -10.41
C ASN A 56 29.61 -10.14 -8.97
N LEU A 57 28.58 -10.47 -8.18
CA LEU A 57 28.78 -10.93 -6.81
C LEU A 57 29.31 -12.38 -6.75
N THR A 58 30.41 -12.57 -6.06
CA THR A 58 30.94 -13.90 -5.71
C THR A 58 30.01 -14.59 -4.71
N GLN A 59 30.02 -15.92 -4.64
CA GLN A 59 29.21 -16.71 -3.72
C GLN A 59 29.39 -16.28 -2.24
N ASN A 60 30.58 -15.88 -1.86
CA ASN A 60 30.86 -15.36 -0.52
C ASN A 60 30.19 -14.00 -0.24
N GLU A 61 30.14 -13.14 -1.24
CA GLU A 61 29.46 -11.84 -1.15
C GLU A 61 27.94 -12.00 -1.08
N LEU A 62 27.38 -12.99 -1.80
CA LEU A 62 25.96 -13.35 -1.69
C LEU A 62 25.61 -13.86 -0.28
N ASN A 63 26.47 -14.68 0.33
CA ASN A 63 26.27 -15.13 1.70
C ASN A 63 26.36 -13.99 2.71
N HIS A 64 27.29 -13.07 2.50
CA HIS A 64 27.42 -11.86 3.33
C HIS A 64 26.19 -10.95 3.19
N LEU A 65 25.68 -10.78 1.97
CA LEU A 65 24.42 -10.08 1.68
C LEU A 65 23.24 -10.72 2.41
N ALA A 66 23.11 -12.04 2.33
CA ALA A 66 22.04 -12.76 3.01
C ALA A 66 22.10 -12.58 4.54
N GLN A 67 23.30 -12.58 5.12
CA GLN A 67 23.47 -12.32 6.55
C GLN A 67 23.16 -10.86 6.93
N SER A 68 23.52 -9.90 6.08
CA SER A 68 23.24 -8.48 6.36
C SER A 68 21.75 -8.14 6.31
N LEU A 69 20.91 -8.97 5.65
CA LEU A 69 19.46 -8.84 5.66
C LEU A 69 18.81 -9.22 7.00
N VAL A 70 19.47 -10.07 7.79
CA VAL A 70 18.90 -10.55 9.07
C VAL A 70 18.62 -9.39 10.02
N PHE A 71 19.55 -8.45 10.15
CA PHE A 71 19.40 -7.31 11.07
C PHE A 71 18.23 -6.39 10.71
N PRO A 72 18.04 -5.91 9.47
CA PRO A 72 16.86 -5.15 9.07
C PRO A 72 15.53 -5.90 9.29
N TYR A 73 15.50 -7.21 9.01
CA TYR A 73 14.30 -8.01 9.26
C TYR A 73 13.99 -8.17 10.75
N MET A 74 15.00 -8.29 11.61
CA MET A 74 14.82 -8.31 13.06
C MET A 74 14.27 -6.99 13.58
N ILE A 75 14.76 -5.86 13.06
CA ILE A 75 14.21 -4.54 13.39
C ILE A 75 12.75 -4.46 12.97
N MET A 76 12.41 -4.88 11.75
CA MET A 76 11.02 -4.90 11.27
C MET A 76 10.13 -5.76 12.15
N ALA A 77 10.58 -6.94 12.52
CA ALA A 77 9.84 -7.81 13.44
C ALA A 77 9.61 -7.15 14.79
N GLY A 78 10.63 -6.49 15.34
CA GLY A 78 10.52 -5.72 16.59
C GLY A 78 9.51 -4.58 16.49
N ILE A 79 9.52 -3.83 15.39
CA ILE A 79 8.54 -2.76 15.13
C ILE A 79 7.12 -3.34 15.04
N LEU A 80 6.92 -4.46 14.36
CA LEU A 80 5.61 -5.11 14.26
C LEU A 80 5.09 -5.57 15.63
N ILE A 81 5.95 -6.14 16.47
CA ILE A 81 5.61 -6.52 17.85
C ILE A 81 5.24 -5.29 18.67
N ALA A 82 6.00 -4.19 18.54
CA ALA A 82 5.69 -2.93 19.20
C ALA A 82 4.34 -2.35 18.76
N LEU A 83 4.01 -2.44 17.46
CA LEU A 83 2.71 -2.02 16.93
C LEU A 83 1.58 -2.90 17.46
N ILE A 84 1.76 -4.22 17.58
CA ILE A 84 0.78 -5.12 18.19
C ILE A 84 0.53 -4.69 19.64
N ALA A 85 1.58 -4.45 20.42
CA ALA A 85 1.46 -3.98 21.79
C ALA A 85 0.74 -2.62 21.86
N LEU A 86 1.10 -1.68 20.96
CA LEU A 86 0.45 -0.37 20.88
C LEU A 86 -1.05 -0.49 20.61
N VAL A 87 -1.45 -1.33 19.65
CA VAL A 87 -2.88 -1.56 19.34
C VAL A 87 -3.58 -2.23 20.52
N HIS A 88 -2.94 -3.21 21.17
CA HIS A 88 -3.51 -3.92 22.30
C HIS A 88 -3.76 -3.02 23.51
N PHE A 89 -2.86 -2.07 23.79
CA PHE A 89 -2.99 -1.11 24.90
C PHE A 89 -3.71 0.19 24.50
N SER A 90 -4.06 0.35 23.22
CA SER A 90 -4.79 1.52 22.74
C SER A 90 -6.28 1.37 23.03
N SER A 91 -6.91 2.46 23.50
CA SER A 91 -8.37 2.56 23.65
C SER A 91 -9.06 2.83 22.30
N LEU A 92 -8.75 2.02 21.29
CA LEU A 92 -9.43 2.12 20.01
C LEU A 92 -10.92 1.81 20.19
N PRO A 93 -11.84 2.61 19.62
CA PRO A 93 -13.27 2.35 19.73
C PRO A 93 -13.60 1.02 19.05
N GLU A 94 -14.31 0.16 19.80
CA GLU A 94 -14.88 -1.04 19.21
C GLU A 94 -15.96 -0.63 18.22
N LEU A 95 -15.89 -1.17 17.02
CA LEU A 95 -16.92 -0.99 16.03
C LEU A 95 -18.08 -1.90 16.38
N VAL A 96 -19.12 -1.33 16.95
CA VAL A 96 -20.40 -2.04 17.12
C VAL A 96 -21.05 -2.10 15.75
N PHE A 97 -20.97 -3.25 15.11
CA PHE A 97 -21.83 -3.53 13.98
C PHE A 97 -23.24 -3.72 14.55
N GLU A 98 -24.18 -2.84 14.19
CA GLU A 98 -25.57 -3.17 14.41
C GLU A 98 -25.81 -4.51 13.73
N GLU A 99 -26.11 -5.54 14.53
CA GLU A 99 -26.62 -6.79 14.00
C GLU A 99 -27.98 -6.46 13.34
N VAL A 100 -27.90 -6.08 12.10
CA VAL A 100 -29.07 -6.11 11.24
C VAL A 100 -29.37 -7.60 11.10
N LEU A 101 -30.28 -8.09 11.93
CA LEU A 101 -30.88 -9.42 11.84
C LEU A 101 -31.59 -9.55 10.47
N HIS A 102 -30.78 -9.61 9.45
CA HIS A 102 -31.27 -10.04 8.14
C HIS A 102 -30.93 -11.52 8.02
N ASP A 103 -32.02 -12.26 7.81
CA ASP A 103 -32.02 -13.67 7.42
C ASP A 103 -30.74 -14.03 6.64
N ASN A 104 -30.34 -15.28 6.79
CA ASN A 104 -29.20 -15.98 6.17
C ASN A 104 -28.94 -15.69 4.68
N GLU A 105 -29.02 -14.43 4.26
CA GLU A 105 -28.71 -14.03 2.89
C GLU A 105 -27.21 -14.11 2.67
N SER A 106 -26.81 -14.90 1.69
CA SER A 106 -25.43 -15.00 1.27
C SER A 106 -24.91 -13.62 0.82
N ILE A 107 -23.72 -13.23 1.25
CA ILE A 107 -23.03 -12.01 0.78
C ILE A 107 -22.99 -11.93 -0.76
N LEU A 108 -22.96 -13.07 -1.43
CA LEU A 108 -22.99 -13.18 -2.90
C LEU A 108 -24.36 -12.85 -3.51
N ALA A 109 -25.41 -12.74 -2.73
CA ALA A 109 -26.73 -12.30 -3.20
C ALA A 109 -26.75 -10.79 -3.55
N PHE A 110 -25.76 -10.02 -3.07
CA PHE A 110 -25.66 -8.60 -3.35
C PHE A 110 -24.78 -8.34 -4.59
N PRO A 111 -25.34 -7.96 -5.74
CA PRO A 111 -24.56 -7.76 -6.96
C PRO A 111 -23.50 -6.66 -6.83
N GLN A 112 -23.72 -5.69 -5.93
CA GLN A 112 -22.76 -4.61 -5.65
C GLN A 112 -21.45 -5.14 -5.09
N VAL A 113 -21.46 -6.21 -4.30
CA VAL A 113 -20.27 -6.84 -3.73
C VAL A 113 -19.44 -7.48 -4.83
N ILE A 114 -20.10 -8.22 -5.73
CA ILE A 114 -19.44 -8.89 -6.86
C ILE A 114 -18.83 -7.85 -7.80
N LEU A 115 -19.62 -6.84 -8.18
CA LEU A 115 -19.15 -5.76 -9.07
C LEU A 115 -18.01 -4.97 -8.43
N GLY A 116 -18.08 -4.67 -7.13
CA GLY A 116 -17.04 -4.02 -6.39
C GLY A 116 -15.74 -4.85 -6.33
N ALA A 117 -15.85 -6.16 -6.11
CA ALA A 117 -14.71 -7.07 -6.10
C ALA A 117 -14.03 -7.13 -7.49
N VAL A 118 -14.82 -7.21 -8.57
CA VAL A 118 -14.30 -7.20 -9.95
C VAL A 118 -13.64 -5.85 -10.28
N ALA A 119 -14.27 -4.74 -9.93
CA ALA A 119 -13.69 -3.42 -10.13
C ALA A 119 -12.35 -3.26 -9.37
N LEU A 120 -12.30 -3.72 -8.13
CA LEU A 120 -11.10 -3.68 -7.30
C LEU A 120 -9.99 -4.57 -7.88
N PHE A 121 -10.34 -5.75 -8.39
CA PHE A 121 -9.40 -6.66 -9.06
C PHE A 121 -8.71 -5.97 -10.24
N PHE A 122 -9.47 -5.33 -11.13
CA PHE A 122 -8.92 -4.61 -12.28
C PHE A 122 -8.11 -3.39 -11.84
N TYR A 123 -8.61 -2.62 -10.87
CA TYR A 123 -7.91 -1.45 -10.35
C TYR A 123 -6.54 -1.83 -9.78
N VAL A 124 -6.50 -2.79 -8.86
CA VAL A 124 -5.24 -3.23 -8.24
C VAL A 124 -4.32 -3.87 -9.27
N GLY A 125 -4.88 -4.65 -10.21
CA GLY A 125 -4.12 -5.27 -11.30
C GLY A 125 -3.40 -4.23 -12.15
N ILE A 126 -4.11 -3.19 -12.60
CA ILE A 126 -3.53 -2.10 -13.39
C ILE A 126 -2.49 -1.33 -12.58
N GLU A 127 -2.77 -1.05 -11.31
CA GLU A 127 -1.84 -0.34 -10.41
C GLU A 127 -0.52 -1.10 -10.26
N VAL A 128 -0.57 -2.41 -9.99
CA VAL A 128 0.61 -3.26 -9.82
C VAL A 128 1.38 -3.38 -11.13
N ILE A 129 0.69 -3.64 -12.25
CA ILE A 129 1.32 -3.73 -13.56
C ILE A 129 2.02 -2.41 -13.91
N ALA A 130 1.37 -1.26 -13.73
CA ALA A 130 1.96 0.03 -14.02
C ALA A 130 3.16 0.36 -13.12
N GLY A 131 3.11 -0.02 -11.84
CA GLY A 131 4.18 0.24 -10.87
C GLY A 131 5.39 -0.66 -11.03
N ASP A 132 5.17 -1.97 -11.18
CA ASP A 132 6.23 -2.98 -11.09
C ASP A 132 6.80 -3.35 -12.45
N THR A 133 5.97 -3.40 -13.51
CA THR A 133 6.43 -3.85 -14.85
C THR A 133 7.03 -2.75 -15.69
N ILE A 134 6.76 -1.48 -15.42
CA ILE A 134 7.29 -0.38 -16.25
C ILE A 134 8.82 -0.33 -16.25
N GLY A 135 9.45 -0.60 -15.11
CA GLY A 135 10.91 -0.65 -15.00
C GLY A 135 11.51 -1.81 -15.80
N LEU A 136 10.89 -2.99 -15.71
CA LEU A 136 11.31 -4.18 -16.48
C LEU A 136 11.13 -3.98 -18.00
N TYR A 137 10.02 -3.37 -18.39
CA TYR A 137 9.77 -3.04 -19.79
C TYR A 137 10.83 -2.07 -20.33
N ALA A 138 11.16 -1.04 -19.57
CA ALA A 138 12.18 -0.06 -19.93
C ALA A 138 13.58 -0.71 -20.09
N GLN A 139 13.94 -1.66 -19.23
CA GLN A 139 15.17 -2.45 -19.37
C GLN A 139 15.18 -3.25 -20.66
N ASN A 140 14.06 -3.92 -21.01
CA ASN A 140 13.95 -4.70 -22.23
C ASN A 140 14.11 -3.88 -23.51
N ILE A 141 13.69 -2.63 -23.52
CA ILE A 141 13.88 -1.71 -24.68
C ILE A 141 15.20 -0.93 -24.61
N GLY A 142 16.08 -1.27 -23.67
CA GLY A 142 17.45 -0.73 -23.59
C GLY A 142 17.56 0.68 -23.04
N LEU A 143 16.58 1.17 -22.27
CA LEU A 143 16.66 2.46 -21.58
C LEU A 143 17.64 2.37 -20.41
N LYS A 144 18.62 3.29 -20.38
CA LYS A 144 19.68 3.32 -19.34
C LYS A 144 19.16 3.58 -17.93
N ASP A 145 18.05 4.36 -17.79
CA ASP A 145 17.49 4.77 -16.52
C ASP A 145 16.13 4.10 -16.24
N ALA A 146 16.02 2.81 -16.53
CA ALA A 146 14.78 2.05 -16.41
C ALA A 146 14.16 2.10 -15.00
N SER A 147 14.99 2.10 -13.95
CA SER A 147 14.53 2.20 -12.55
C SER A 147 13.88 3.54 -12.21
N SER A 148 14.25 4.62 -12.91
CA SER A 148 13.66 5.94 -12.67
C SER A 148 12.18 6.00 -13.08
N LEU A 149 11.74 5.21 -14.06
CA LEU A 149 10.36 5.16 -14.51
C LEU A 149 9.41 4.64 -13.43
N THR A 150 9.82 3.62 -12.69
CA THR A 150 9.05 3.15 -11.52
C THR A 150 8.93 4.26 -10.47
N SER A 151 10.01 5.00 -10.21
CA SER A 151 9.99 6.12 -9.27
C SER A 151 9.05 7.24 -9.73
N TYR A 152 9.04 7.58 -11.02
CA TYR A 152 8.08 8.57 -11.56
C TYR A 152 6.63 8.10 -11.40
N THR A 153 6.34 6.84 -11.67
CA THR A 153 4.99 6.28 -11.47
C THR A 153 4.56 6.44 -9.99
N MET A 154 5.44 6.11 -9.05
CA MET A 154 5.15 6.28 -7.62
C MET A 154 4.93 7.74 -7.22
N VAL A 155 5.72 8.68 -7.77
CA VAL A 155 5.56 10.11 -7.52
C VAL A 155 4.20 10.59 -8.03
N PHE A 156 3.79 10.21 -9.25
CA PHE A 156 2.47 10.58 -9.79
C PHE A 156 1.32 9.98 -8.97
N MET A 157 1.48 8.76 -8.46
CA MET A 157 0.50 8.17 -7.54
C MET A 157 0.37 9.00 -6.26
N VAL A 158 1.48 9.41 -5.64
CA VAL A 158 1.46 10.28 -4.44
C VAL A 158 0.77 11.60 -4.73
N ILE A 159 1.08 12.25 -5.86
CA ILE A 159 0.41 13.49 -6.29
C ILE A 159 -1.10 13.26 -6.42
N SER A 160 -1.52 12.16 -7.04
CA SER A 160 -2.93 11.81 -7.19
C SER A 160 -3.64 11.64 -5.83
N TYR A 161 -3.00 10.99 -4.86
CA TYR A 161 -3.55 10.87 -3.50
C TYR A 161 -3.67 12.24 -2.80
N ILE A 162 -2.68 13.12 -2.96
CA ILE A 162 -2.73 14.49 -2.42
C ILE A 162 -3.91 15.25 -3.03
N VAL A 163 -4.08 15.17 -4.34
CA VAL A 163 -5.23 15.79 -5.04
C VAL A 163 -6.54 15.21 -4.49
N GLY A 164 -6.64 13.89 -4.32
CA GLY A 164 -7.80 13.24 -3.71
C GLY A 164 -8.13 13.79 -2.32
N VAL A 165 -7.13 13.90 -1.45
CA VAL A 165 -7.30 14.45 -0.09
C VAL A 165 -7.79 15.90 -0.10
N LEU A 166 -7.27 16.73 -1.02
CA LEU A 166 -7.61 18.15 -1.07
C LEU A 166 -8.97 18.43 -1.71
N PHE A 167 -9.35 17.64 -2.71
CA PHE A 167 -10.55 17.89 -3.50
C PHE A 167 -11.77 17.09 -3.03
N ILE A 168 -11.59 15.94 -2.40
CA ILE A 168 -12.67 15.12 -1.88
C ILE A 168 -12.77 15.31 -0.34
N PRO A 169 -13.92 15.68 0.25
CA PRO A 169 -15.23 15.95 -0.35
C PRO A 169 -15.48 17.44 -0.67
N ARG A 170 -14.46 18.31 -0.59
CA ARG A 170 -14.61 19.78 -0.61
C ARG A 170 -15.18 20.32 -1.93
N VAL A 171 -14.72 19.78 -3.05
CA VAL A 171 -15.09 20.23 -4.40
C VAL A 171 -15.82 19.13 -5.17
N LEU A 172 -15.35 17.87 -5.00
CA LEU A 172 -15.91 16.70 -5.67
C LEU A 172 -16.63 15.83 -4.66
N SER A 173 -17.88 15.43 -4.98
CA SER A 173 -18.54 14.38 -4.22
C SER A 173 -17.84 13.05 -4.48
N GLN A 174 -17.90 12.13 -3.51
CA GLN A 174 -17.30 10.78 -3.65
C GLN A 174 -17.79 10.06 -4.91
N LYS A 175 -19.09 10.22 -5.25
CA LYS A 175 -19.69 9.63 -6.45
C LYS A 175 -19.06 10.19 -7.74
N ASN A 176 -18.88 11.51 -7.84
CA ASN A 176 -18.30 12.14 -9.02
C ASN A 176 -16.81 11.82 -9.16
N ALA A 177 -16.09 11.72 -8.03
CA ALA A 177 -14.69 11.31 -8.02
C ALA A 177 -14.47 9.85 -8.47
N LEU A 178 -15.49 8.99 -8.31
CA LEU A 178 -15.43 7.59 -8.75
C LEU A 178 -15.71 7.44 -10.27
N ILE A 179 -16.46 8.38 -10.84
CA ILE A 179 -16.90 8.31 -12.25
C ILE A 179 -15.87 8.96 -13.18
N GLY A 180 -15.10 9.96 -12.71
CA GLY A 180 -14.09 10.71 -13.48
C GLY A 180 -12.73 10.09 -13.46
#